data_dc30e1d34d42dc04180cf0d3b0646a6a
#
_entry.id   dc30e1d34d42dc04180cf0d3b0646a6a
#
_cell.length_a   1.000
_cell.length_b   1.000
_cell.length_c   1.000
_cell.angle_alpha   90.00
_cell.angle_beta   90.00
_cell.angle_gamma   90.00
#
_symmetry.space_group_name_H-M   'P 1'
#
loop_
_entity.id
_entity.type
_entity.pdbx_description
1 polymer ?
#
loop_
_entity_poly.entity_id
_entity_poly.type
_entity_poly.pdbx_seq_one_letter_code
_entity_poly.pdbx_strand_id
1 'polypeptide(L)'
;MNVNLYSLRNNLAKLALVVLEESRTKETIDFDDAQVEHIMPQRLNNDWRIELPNANRINEEIGGVIGNLTLTKYNQEMGNKVFSEKREVYRTSNVSLTREIATDYSVWNKDSIVKRTEQLTQELIAIFPKPVDTLQVESMTGEHVITESIDITGKKPTRLTINDEDIPLDSWRKMLISFMEYIWRLDSRNYEKIKDDSSLNKMLFASQRSPEILDNGTSIETNFSANMVLALISKIAEICDIVDEVSYTIK
;
A
#
# COMPACT_ATOMS: atom_id res chain seq x y z
N MET A 1 13.84 -3.11 -9.46
CA MET A 1 12.88 -4.09 -8.88
C MET A 1 11.60 -4.03 -9.72
N ASN A 2 11.29 -5.10 -10.46
CA ASN A 2 10.10 -5.14 -11.33
C ASN A 2 8.89 -5.60 -10.49
N VAL A 3 8.12 -4.66 -9.99
CA VAL A 3 6.89 -4.96 -9.24
C VAL A 3 5.75 -5.08 -10.24
N ASN A 4 5.05 -6.21 -10.23
CA ASN A 4 3.82 -6.38 -10.99
C ASN A 4 2.70 -5.59 -10.31
N LEU A 5 2.59 -4.30 -10.68
CA LEU A 5 1.68 -3.34 -10.07
C LEU A 5 0.21 -3.70 -10.35
N TYR A 6 -0.06 -4.25 -11.54
CA TYR A 6 -1.42 -4.58 -11.95
C TYR A 6 -2.00 -5.77 -11.15
N SER A 7 -1.20 -6.80 -10.88
CA SER A 7 -1.66 -7.96 -10.12
C SER A 7 -1.80 -7.70 -8.62
N LEU A 8 -1.05 -6.73 -8.08
CA LEU A 8 -1.16 -6.37 -6.66
C LEU A 8 -2.50 -5.68 -6.34
N ARG A 9 -2.88 -4.67 -7.09
CA ARG A 9 -4.18 -3.99 -7.01
C ARG A 9 -4.43 -3.18 -8.29
N ASN A 10 -5.43 -3.54 -9.05
CA ASN A 10 -5.80 -2.85 -10.29
C ASN A 10 -6.05 -1.34 -10.06
N ASN A 11 -6.73 -0.99 -8.97
CA ASN A 11 -6.99 0.42 -8.62
C ASN A 11 -5.71 1.21 -8.31
N LEU A 12 -4.65 0.58 -7.79
CA LEU A 12 -3.39 1.25 -7.52
C LEU A 12 -2.64 1.59 -8.81
N ALA A 13 -2.70 0.71 -9.82
CA ALA A 13 -2.12 0.99 -11.13
C ALA A 13 -2.80 2.19 -11.80
N LYS A 14 -4.14 2.24 -11.79
CA LYS A 14 -4.89 3.39 -12.31
C LYS A 14 -4.52 4.66 -11.56
N LEU A 15 -4.52 4.65 -10.24
CA LEU A 15 -4.16 5.80 -9.41
C LEU A 15 -2.75 6.33 -9.73
N ALA A 16 -1.75 5.45 -9.80
CA ALA A 16 -0.38 5.84 -10.12
C ALA A 16 -0.27 6.53 -11.49
N LEU A 17 -0.96 5.99 -12.50
CA LEU A 17 -0.97 6.58 -13.85
C LEU A 17 -1.72 7.92 -13.90
N VAL A 18 -2.82 8.06 -13.16
CA VAL A 18 -3.57 9.33 -13.05
C VAL A 18 -2.69 10.39 -12.39
N VAL A 19 -2.05 10.09 -11.28
CA VAL A 19 -1.16 11.04 -10.59
C VAL A 19 0.01 11.46 -11.46
N LEU A 20 0.61 10.53 -12.22
CA LEU A 20 1.67 10.85 -13.18
C LEU A 20 1.17 11.81 -14.27
N GLU A 21 -0.01 11.56 -14.83
CA GLU A 21 -0.60 12.44 -15.86
C GLU A 21 -0.91 13.82 -15.28
N GLU A 22 -1.57 13.90 -14.13
CA GLU A 22 -1.91 15.16 -13.46
C GLU A 22 -0.67 15.99 -13.09
N SER A 23 0.45 15.33 -12.76
CA SER A 23 1.70 16.02 -12.47
C SER A 23 2.34 16.71 -13.68
N ARG A 24 1.99 16.29 -14.90
CA ARG A 24 2.57 16.76 -16.16
C ARG A 24 1.74 17.85 -16.84
N THR A 25 0.48 17.98 -16.47
CA THR A 25 -0.44 18.98 -17.06
C THR A 25 -1.06 19.84 -15.98
N LYS A 26 -1.34 21.10 -16.33
CA LYS A 26 -2.15 22.00 -15.48
C LYS A 26 -3.64 21.92 -15.82
N GLU A 27 -4.00 21.18 -16.86
CA GLU A 27 -5.38 20.99 -17.28
C GLU A 27 -6.00 19.82 -16.52
N THR A 28 -7.24 19.99 -16.11
CA THR A 28 -8.00 18.91 -15.49
C THR A 28 -8.48 17.96 -16.58
N ILE A 29 -8.04 16.70 -16.49
CA ILE A 29 -8.51 15.62 -17.36
C ILE A 29 -9.47 14.75 -16.56
N ASP A 30 -10.64 14.47 -17.15
CA ASP A 30 -11.58 13.52 -16.58
C ASP A 30 -11.11 12.08 -16.85
N PHE A 31 -10.79 11.36 -15.78
CA PHE A 31 -10.33 9.97 -15.81
C PHE A 31 -11.41 8.95 -15.40
N ASP A 32 -12.67 9.36 -15.19
CA ASP A 32 -13.71 8.46 -14.70
C ASP A 32 -13.88 7.24 -15.61
N ASP A 33 -13.98 7.48 -16.93
CA ASP A 33 -14.09 6.42 -17.94
C ASP A 33 -12.73 5.85 -18.39
N ALA A 34 -11.62 6.36 -17.90
CA ALA A 34 -10.31 5.88 -18.31
C ALA A 34 -10.04 4.50 -17.69
N GLN A 35 -9.54 3.59 -18.53
CA GLN A 35 -9.15 2.25 -18.15
C GLN A 35 -7.63 2.08 -18.26
N VAL A 36 -7.09 1.15 -17.47
CA VAL A 36 -5.69 0.74 -17.61
C VAL A 36 -5.56 -0.17 -18.83
N GLU A 37 -4.76 0.27 -19.78
CA GLU A 37 -4.40 -0.48 -20.98
C GLU A 37 -3.03 -1.13 -20.82
N HIS A 38 -2.92 -2.38 -21.26
CA HIS A 38 -1.63 -3.07 -21.38
C HIS A 38 -1.10 -2.87 -22.80
N ILE A 39 0.03 -2.17 -22.94
CA ILE A 39 0.65 -1.89 -24.25
C ILE A 39 1.03 -3.22 -24.90
N MET A 40 1.80 -4.08 -24.23
CA MET A 40 1.88 -5.50 -24.53
C MET A 40 0.72 -6.19 -23.80
N PRO A 41 -0.27 -6.76 -24.52
CA PRO A 41 -1.50 -7.25 -23.90
C PRO A 41 -1.26 -8.47 -23.02
N GLN A 42 -2.11 -8.67 -22.02
CA GLN A 42 -2.02 -9.82 -21.11
C GLN A 42 -2.13 -11.18 -21.83
N ARG A 43 -2.89 -11.22 -22.92
CA ARG A 43 -3.02 -12.40 -23.78
C ARG A 43 -2.47 -12.08 -25.16
N LEU A 44 -1.31 -12.63 -25.46
CA LEU A 44 -0.63 -12.42 -26.73
C LEU A 44 -1.30 -13.24 -27.86
N ASN A 45 -1.54 -12.58 -29.00
CA ASN A 45 -1.88 -13.26 -30.24
C ASN A 45 -0.62 -13.75 -31.00
N ASN A 46 -0.80 -14.32 -32.17
CA ASN A 46 0.32 -14.80 -33.00
C ASN A 46 1.19 -13.66 -33.54
N ASP A 47 0.60 -12.51 -33.85
CA ASP A 47 1.32 -11.38 -34.43
C ASP A 47 2.37 -10.83 -33.45
N TRP A 48 2.02 -10.74 -32.16
CA TRP A 48 2.99 -10.41 -31.09
C TRP A 48 4.15 -11.41 -31.01
N ARG A 49 3.89 -12.71 -31.23
CA ARG A 49 4.93 -13.75 -31.19
C ARG A 49 5.83 -13.72 -32.41
N ILE A 50 5.31 -13.26 -33.55
CA ILE A 50 6.07 -13.04 -34.77
C ILE A 50 6.97 -11.82 -34.65
N GLU A 51 6.40 -10.68 -34.17
CA GLU A 51 7.16 -9.43 -34.04
C GLU A 51 8.23 -9.50 -32.94
N LEU A 52 7.98 -10.27 -31.86
CA LEU A 52 8.86 -10.30 -30.70
C LEU A 52 9.19 -11.75 -30.31
N PRO A 53 10.36 -12.26 -30.69
CA PRO A 53 10.85 -13.52 -30.17
C PRO A 53 10.88 -13.50 -28.63
N ASN A 54 10.41 -14.55 -27.98
CA ASN A 54 10.25 -14.63 -26.51
C ASN A 54 9.15 -13.75 -25.90
N ALA A 55 8.18 -13.26 -26.68
CA ALA A 55 7.09 -12.40 -26.20
C ALA A 55 6.37 -12.99 -24.97
N ASN A 56 6.10 -14.31 -24.92
CA ASN A 56 5.47 -14.97 -23.78
C ASN A 56 6.29 -14.80 -22.50
N ARG A 57 7.61 -15.06 -22.57
CA ARG A 57 8.50 -14.92 -21.43
C ARG A 57 8.57 -13.47 -20.93
N ILE A 58 8.65 -12.51 -21.85
CA ILE A 58 8.67 -11.08 -21.51
C ILE A 58 7.36 -10.69 -20.83
N ASN A 59 6.22 -11.17 -21.33
CA ASN A 59 4.92 -10.92 -20.74
C ASN A 59 4.79 -11.48 -19.32
N GLU A 60 5.25 -12.71 -19.10
CA GLU A 60 5.27 -13.36 -17.78
C GLU A 60 6.16 -12.59 -16.78
N GLU A 61 7.33 -12.14 -17.23
CA GLU A 61 8.31 -11.46 -16.36
C GLU A 61 7.90 -10.01 -16.03
N ILE A 62 7.42 -9.25 -17.01
CA ILE A 62 7.23 -7.80 -16.91
C ILE A 62 5.94 -7.27 -17.55
N GLY A 63 4.99 -8.11 -17.92
CA GLY A 63 3.73 -7.68 -18.55
C GLY A 63 2.87 -6.78 -17.66
N GLY A 64 2.96 -6.91 -16.33
CA GLY A 64 2.17 -6.15 -15.35
C GLY A 64 2.92 -5.00 -14.66
N VAL A 65 4.16 -4.66 -15.09
CA VAL A 65 4.89 -3.53 -14.53
C VAL A 65 4.35 -2.19 -15.07
N ILE A 66 4.54 -1.11 -14.31
CA ILE A 66 4.00 0.21 -14.68
C ILE A 66 4.44 0.68 -16.08
N GLY A 67 5.64 0.33 -16.51
CA GLY A 67 6.15 0.67 -17.84
C GLY A 67 5.34 0.07 -18.98
N ASN A 68 4.65 -1.05 -18.77
CA ASN A 68 3.78 -1.66 -19.77
C ASN A 68 2.31 -1.20 -19.66
N LEU A 69 2.01 -0.26 -18.77
CA LEU A 69 0.65 0.22 -18.52
C LEU A 69 0.47 1.66 -18.97
N THR A 70 -0.73 2.00 -19.46
CA THR A 70 -1.12 3.37 -19.74
C THR A 70 -2.61 3.57 -19.51
N LEU A 71 -3.13 4.80 -19.71
CA LEU A 71 -4.54 5.14 -19.57
C LEU A 71 -5.17 5.37 -20.95
N THR A 72 -6.37 4.80 -21.15
CA THR A 72 -7.13 5.01 -22.38
C THR A 72 -8.62 4.88 -22.16
N LYS A 73 -9.42 5.57 -23.00
CA LYS A 73 -10.86 5.32 -23.12
C LYS A 73 -11.18 4.32 -24.27
N TYR A 74 -10.17 3.90 -25.03
CA TYR A 74 -10.30 3.07 -26.24
C TYR A 74 -9.79 1.63 -26.04
N ASN A 75 -9.78 1.12 -24.83
CA ASN A 75 -9.22 -0.19 -24.49
C ASN A 75 -9.83 -1.33 -25.32
N GLN A 76 -11.15 -1.30 -25.56
CA GLN A 76 -11.86 -2.34 -26.36
C GLN A 76 -11.43 -2.33 -27.83
N GLU A 77 -11.10 -1.19 -28.40
CA GLU A 77 -10.67 -1.05 -29.80
C GLU A 77 -9.24 -1.55 -30.01
N MET A 78 -8.40 -1.45 -28.97
CA MET A 78 -7.00 -1.84 -29.04
C MET A 78 -6.78 -3.32 -28.77
N GLY A 79 -7.44 -3.90 -27.78
CA GLY A 79 -7.41 -5.31 -27.48
C GLY A 79 -6.00 -5.93 -27.58
N ASN A 80 -5.88 -6.99 -28.39
CA ASN A 80 -4.61 -7.72 -28.60
C ASN A 80 -3.82 -7.24 -29.82
N LYS A 81 -4.13 -6.06 -30.38
CA LYS A 81 -3.40 -5.49 -31.53
C LYS A 81 -1.92 -5.35 -31.23
N VAL A 82 -1.08 -5.50 -32.24
CA VAL A 82 0.38 -5.30 -32.13
C VAL A 82 0.73 -3.84 -31.88
N PHE A 83 1.95 -3.61 -31.43
CA PHE A 83 2.37 -2.27 -31.02
C PHE A 83 2.27 -1.24 -32.15
N SER A 84 2.61 -1.61 -33.37
CA SER A 84 2.52 -0.71 -34.53
C SER A 84 1.10 -0.15 -34.74
N GLU A 85 0.07 -0.99 -34.58
CA GLU A 85 -1.33 -0.59 -34.71
C GLU A 85 -1.81 0.24 -33.49
N LYS A 86 -1.45 -0.17 -32.29
CA LYS A 86 -1.75 0.60 -31.07
C LYS A 86 -1.11 1.98 -31.08
N ARG A 87 0.10 2.08 -31.60
CA ARG A 87 0.86 3.31 -31.72
C ARG A 87 0.12 4.40 -32.49
N GLU A 88 -0.61 4.05 -33.54
CA GLU A 88 -1.40 5.02 -34.32
C GLU A 88 -2.54 5.61 -33.46
N VAL A 89 -3.20 4.80 -32.64
CA VAL A 89 -4.23 5.25 -31.72
C VAL A 89 -3.63 6.12 -30.60
N TYR A 90 -2.48 5.74 -30.07
CA TYR A 90 -1.81 6.49 -29.00
C TYR A 90 -1.42 7.90 -29.42
N ARG A 91 -1.07 8.13 -30.68
CA ARG A 91 -0.71 9.47 -31.21
C ARG A 91 -1.78 10.52 -31.01
N THR A 92 -3.04 10.14 -31.05
CA THR A 92 -4.19 11.03 -30.93
C THR A 92 -4.80 11.08 -29.56
N SER A 93 -4.20 10.41 -28.58
CA SER A 93 -4.70 10.36 -27.20
C SER A 93 -4.62 11.75 -26.53
N ASN A 94 -5.64 12.11 -25.76
CA ASN A 94 -5.60 13.30 -24.90
C ASN A 94 -4.70 13.10 -23.67
N VAL A 95 -4.41 11.84 -23.31
CA VAL A 95 -3.50 11.49 -22.22
C VAL A 95 -2.05 11.62 -22.69
N SER A 96 -1.25 12.48 -22.06
CA SER A 96 0.15 12.73 -22.47
C SER A 96 1.02 11.49 -22.30
N LEU A 97 0.86 10.75 -21.19
CA LEU A 97 1.52 9.47 -20.95
C LEU A 97 1.31 8.45 -22.08
N THR A 98 0.15 8.51 -22.74
CA THR A 98 -0.19 7.62 -23.84
C THR A 98 0.38 8.12 -25.16
N ARG A 99 0.33 9.44 -25.42
CA ARG A 99 0.95 10.03 -26.62
C ARG A 99 2.46 9.84 -26.66
N GLU A 100 3.14 9.99 -25.54
CA GLU A 100 4.60 9.79 -25.43
C GLU A 100 5.04 8.40 -25.87
N ILE A 101 4.23 7.37 -25.61
CA ILE A 101 4.54 6.01 -26.08
C ILE A 101 4.70 5.99 -27.61
N ALA A 102 3.82 6.68 -28.33
CA ALA A 102 3.87 6.72 -29.79
C ALA A 102 5.03 7.58 -30.32
N THR A 103 5.46 8.59 -29.57
CA THR A 103 6.54 9.51 -29.93
C THR A 103 7.91 8.89 -29.62
N ASP A 104 8.08 8.33 -28.44
CA ASP A 104 9.38 7.95 -27.89
C ASP A 104 9.81 6.54 -28.26
N TYR A 105 8.86 5.70 -28.66
CA TYR A 105 9.12 4.31 -28.96
C TYR A 105 8.68 3.94 -30.39
N SER A 106 9.62 3.39 -31.15
CA SER A 106 9.34 2.80 -32.49
C SER A 106 9.00 1.33 -32.43
N VAL A 107 9.47 0.64 -31.37
CA VAL A 107 9.23 -0.78 -31.08
C VAL A 107 8.88 -0.97 -29.61
N TRP A 108 8.14 -2.04 -29.32
CA TRP A 108 7.77 -2.36 -27.95
C TRP A 108 8.32 -3.72 -27.55
N ASN A 109 9.44 -3.70 -26.86
CA ASN A 109 10.18 -4.89 -26.43
C ASN A 109 10.53 -4.79 -24.92
N LYS A 110 11.32 -5.73 -24.41
CA LYS A 110 11.74 -5.75 -23.01
C LYS A 110 12.44 -4.44 -22.61
N ASP A 111 13.35 -3.95 -23.44
CA ASP A 111 14.14 -2.76 -23.15
C ASP A 111 13.26 -1.51 -23.09
N SER A 112 12.28 -1.39 -24.00
CA SER A 112 11.29 -0.32 -24.00
C SER A 112 10.47 -0.31 -22.70
N ILE A 113 10.00 -1.48 -22.27
CA ILE A 113 9.21 -1.63 -21.03
C ILE A 113 10.06 -1.29 -19.79
N VAL A 114 11.29 -1.78 -19.73
CA VAL A 114 12.20 -1.52 -18.59
C VAL A 114 12.53 -0.05 -18.52
N LYS A 115 12.96 0.57 -19.63
CA LYS A 115 13.29 2.00 -19.72
C LYS A 115 12.12 2.87 -19.24
N ARG A 116 10.91 2.59 -19.73
CA ARG A 116 9.72 3.33 -19.32
C ARG A 116 9.35 3.08 -17.86
N THR A 117 9.56 1.86 -17.36
CA THR A 117 9.35 1.54 -15.93
C THR A 117 10.26 2.37 -15.04
N GLU A 118 11.54 2.47 -15.39
CA GLU A 118 12.52 3.29 -14.65
C GLU A 118 12.12 4.77 -14.66
N GLN A 119 11.78 5.31 -15.83
CA GLN A 119 11.34 6.70 -15.96
C GLN A 119 10.12 6.99 -15.08
N LEU A 120 9.02 6.25 -15.24
CA LEU A 120 7.79 6.49 -14.49
C LEU A 120 7.97 6.27 -12.99
N THR A 121 8.84 5.34 -12.59
CA THR A 121 9.18 5.10 -11.17
C THR A 121 9.91 6.31 -10.57
N GLN A 122 10.86 6.89 -11.30
CA GLN A 122 11.57 8.09 -10.84
C GLN A 122 10.62 9.30 -10.71
N GLU A 123 9.68 9.46 -11.63
CA GLU A 123 8.67 10.51 -11.56
C GLU A 123 7.75 10.30 -10.34
N LEU A 124 7.29 9.07 -10.09
CA LEU A 124 6.49 8.76 -8.89
C LEU A 124 7.26 9.03 -7.58
N ILE A 125 8.55 8.70 -7.54
CA ILE A 125 9.40 9.00 -6.37
C ILE A 125 9.54 10.53 -6.17
N ALA A 126 9.58 11.30 -7.25
CA ALA A 126 9.63 12.76 -7.16
C ALA A 126 8.31 13.36 -6.67
N ILE A 127 7.16 12.78 -7.08
CA ILE A 127 5.82 13.20 -6.64
C ILE A 127 5.57 12.78 -5.18
N PHE A 128 5.98 11.57 -4.82
CA PHE A 128 5.87 11.00 -3.48
C PHE A 128 7.27 10.77 -2.91
N PRO A 129 8.00 11.82 -2.54
CA PRO A 129 9.30 11.63 -1.90
C PRO A 129 9.08 10.78 -0.65
N LYS A 130 9.96 9.79 -0.45
CA LYS A 130 10.00 9.13 0.85
C LYS A 130 10.00 10.21 1.92
N PRO A 131 9.20 10.07 2.98
CA PRO A 131 9.39 10.90 4.16
C PRO A 131 10.91 10.88 4.43
N VAL A 132 11.52 12.05 4.47
CA VAL A 132 12.93 12.14 4.85
C VAL A 132 12.96 11.57 6.24
N ASP A 133 13.59 10.40 6.42
CA ASP A 133 13.94 9.90 7.72
C ASP A 133 14.88 10.92 8.33
N THR A 134 14.32 11.94 8.98
CA THR A 134 15.05 12.87 9.84
C THR A 134 15.45 12.18 11.14
N LEU A 135 15.12 10.91 11.27
CA LEU A 135 15.62 10.05 12.31
C LEU A 135 16.91 9.40 11.77
N GLN A 136 18.05 9.93 12.20
CA GLN A 136 19.26 9.14 12.24
C GLN A 136 18.88 7.78 12.85
N VAL A 137 19.22 6.70 12.15
CA VAL A 137 19.12 5.35 12.70
C VAL A 137 20.17 5.23 13.82
N GLU A 138 19.90 5.87 14.94
CA GLU A 138 20.41 5.42 16.21
C GLU A 138 19.78 4.07 16.45
N SER A 139 20.57 3.10 16.81
CA SER A 139 20.19 1.71 17.03
C SER A 139 18.81 1.64 17.69
N MET A 140 17.79 1.11 16.97
CA MET A 140 16.37 1.08 17.38
C MET A 140 16.13 0.17 18.60
N THR A 141 16.73 0.49 19.70
CA THR A 141 16.48 -0.07 21.04
C THR A 141 15.88 0.98 21.98
N GLY A 142 15.41 2.09 21.42
CA GLY A 142 14.83 3.21 22.14
C GLY A 142 13.36 3.04 22.47
N GLU A 143 12.87 3.93 23.30
CA GLU A 143 11.48 4.11 23.62
C GLU A 143 10.78 4.91 22.51
N HIS A 144 9.62 4.44 22.07
CA HIS A 144 8.83 5.02 20.98
C HIS A 144 7.45 5.38 21.48
N VAL A 145 6.94 6.56 21.17
CA VAL A 145 5.55 6.92 21.46
C VAL A 145 4.61 6.16 20.52
N ILE A 146 3.41 5.85 21.02
CA ILE A 146 2.46 4.98 20.29
C ILE A 146 2.01 5.53 18.93
N THR A 147 2.07 6.84 18.73
CA THR A 147 1.73 7.52 17.48
C THR A 147 2.87 7.60 16.48
N GLU A 148 4.08 7.21 16.88
CA GLU A 148 5.27 7.26 16.02
C GLU A 148 5.20 6.20 14.91
N SER A 149 5.42 6.63 13.66
CA SER A 149 5.49 5.73 12.52
C SER A 149 6.91 5.23 12.30
N ILE A 150 7.21 4.04 12.79
CA ILE A 150 8.52 3.39 12.62
C ILE A 150 8.40 2.06 11.87
N ASP A 151 9.50 1.62 11.27
CA ASP A 151 9.57 0.27 10.68
C ASP A 151 9.80 -0.79 11.77
N ILE A 152 8.76 -1.55 12.04
CA ILE A 152 8.76 -2.63 13.03
C ILE A 152 8.90 -4.03 12.40
N THR A 153 9.25 -4.11 11.11
CA THR A 153 9.40 -5.39 10.40
C THR A 153 10.45 -6.27 11.07
N GLY A 154 10.04 -7.47 11.49
CA GLY A 154 10.90 -8.43 12.19
C GLY A 154 11.23 -8.06 13.64
N LYS A 155 10.72 -6.95 14.16
CA LYS A 155 10.91 -6.50 15.54
C LYS A 155 9.88 -7.11 16.48
N LYS A 156 10.23 -7.20 17.76
CA LYS A 156 9.34 -7.63 18.84
C LYS A 156 9.30 -6.57 19.95
N PRO A 157 8.13 -6.28 20.51
CA PRO A 157 8.04 -5.39 21.65
C PRO A 157 8.67 -6.06 22.87
N THR A 158 9.36 -5.28 23.68
CA THR A 158 9.99 -5.73 24.92
C THR A 158 9.35 -5.11 26.15
N ARG A 159 8.74 -3.93 26.00
CA ARG A 159 8.08 -3.21 27.07
C ARG A 159 6.98 -2.31 26.50
N LEU A 160 5.90 -2.18 27.22
CA LEU A 160 4.85 -1.17 27.06
C LEU A 160 4.87 -0.31 28.32
N THR A 161 4.90 1.01 28.17
CA THR A 161 4.84 1.97 29.27
C THR A 161 3.53 2.76 29.14
N ILE A 162 2.75 2.87 30.22
CA ILE A 162 1.49 3.62 30.25
C ILE A 162 1.43 4.37 31.59
N ASN A 163 1.33 5.69 31.58
CA ASN A 163 1.35 6.52 32.79
C ASN A 163 2.50 6.11 33.74
N ASP A 164 3.73 6.01 33.23
CA ASP A 164 4.93 5.59 33.96
C ASP A 164 4.90 4.14 34.52
N GLU A 165 3.87 3.33 34.21
CA GLU A 165 3.83 1.91 34.55
C GLU A 165 4.46 1.08 33.43
N ASP A 166 5.56 0.39 33.73
CA ASP A 166 6.28 -0.48 32.81
C ASP A 166 5.73 -1.91 32.83
N ILE A 167 5.29 -2.39 31.65
CA ILE A 167 4.77 -3.74 31.46
C ILE A 167 5.72 -4.51 30.53
N PRO A 168 6.40 -5.58 31.02
CA PRO A 168 7.30 -6.38 30.18
C PRO A 168 6.54 -7.19 29.15
N LEU A 169 7.07 -7.24 27.91
CA LEU A 169 6.45 -7.87 26.77
C LEU A 169 7.40 -8.87 26.08
N ASP A 170 6.80 -9.84 25.37
CA ASP A 170 7.48 -10.80 24.50
C ASP A 170 6.88 -10.88 23.09
N SER A 171 5.71 -10.28 22.89
CA SER A 171 4.96 -10.36 21.64
C SER A 171 3.98 -9.19 21.48
N TRP A 172 3.66 -8.87 20.21
CA TRP A 172 2.63 -7.88 19.86
C TRP A 172 1.25 -8.28 20.38
N ARG A 173 0.94 -9.59 20.37
CA ARG A 173 -0.30 -10.12 20.96
C ARG A 173 -0.41 -9.76 22.43
N LYS A 174 0.65 -10.02 23.22
CA LYS A 174 0.67 -9.68 24.65
C LYS A 174 0.57 -8.18 24.88
N MET A 175 1.15 -7.37 24.02
CA MET A 175 1.03 -5.92 24.11
C MET A 175 -0.43 -5.46 24.03
N LEU A 176 -1.22 -5.99 23.09
CA LEU A 176 -2.65 -5.67 23.00
C LEU A 176 -3.43 -6.13 24.23
N ILE A 177 -3.18 -7.36 24.69
CA ILE A 177 -3.83 -7.93 25.87
C ILE A 177 -3.55 -7.06 27.10
N SER A 178 -2.27 -6.80 27.40
CA SER A 178 -1.85 -6.00 28.56
C SER A 178 -2.38 -4.58 28.52
N PHE A 179 -2.42 -3.99 27.31
CA PHE A 179 -3.01 -2.66 27.12
C PHE A 179 -4.51 -2.65 27.45
N MET A 180 -5.27 -3.62 26.93
CA MET A 180 -6.70 -3.72 27.21
C MET A 180 -7.00 -3.99 28.70
N GLU A 181 -6.20 -4.80 29.38
CA GLU A 181 -6.30 -5.01 30.82
C GLU A 181 -6.00 -3.74 31.61
N TYR A 182 -4.98 -2.96 31.17
CA TYR A 182 -4.67 -1.68 31.77
C TYR A 182 -5.84 -0.70 31.64
N ILE A 183 -6.42 -0.56 30.43
CA ILE A 183 -7.57 0.33 30.17
C ILE A 183 -8.76 -0.04 31.06
N TRP A 184 -9.02 -1.32 31.30
CA TRP A 184 -10.06 -1.74 32.24
C TRP A 184 -9.76 -1.30 33.67
N ARG A 185 -8.52 -1.50 34.14
CA ARG A 185 -8.09 -1.09 35.48
C ARG A 185 -8.16 0.42 35.67
N LEU A 186 -7.83 1.17 34.63
CA LEU A 186 -7.87 2.64 34.67
C LEU A 186 -9.30 3.16 34.86
N ASP A 187 -10.23 2.77 34.01
CA ASP A 187 -11.67 3.03 34.14
C ASP A 187 -12.46 2.01 33.31
N SER A 188 -13.26 1.20 33.97
CA SER A 188 -14.09 0.18 33.29
C SER A 188 -15.07 0.78 32.25
N ARG A 189 -15.46 2.04 32.40
CA ARG A 189 -16.33 2.76 31.44
C ARG A 189 -15.66 2.98 30.09
N ASN A 190 -14.34 2.91 30.01
CA ASN A 190 -13.62 3.02 28.75
C ASN A 190 -13.98 1.87 27.78
N TYR A 191 -14.34 0.70 28.28
CA TYR A 191 -14.79 -0.41 27.43
C TYR A 191 -16.10 -0.09 26.70
N GLU A 192 -17.02 0.64 27.31
CA GLU A 192 -18.23 1.09 26.64
C GLU A 192 -17.89 2.08 25.53
N LYS A 193 -16.99 3.05 25.78
CA LYS A 193 -16.52 3.97 24.73
C LYS A 193 -15.86 3.24 23.55
N ILE A 194 -15.04 2.21 23.83
CA ILE A 194 -14.40 1.40 22.78
C ILE A 194 -15.44 0.61 21.99
N LYS A 195 -16.47 0.06 22.64
CA LYS A 195 -17.55 -0.67 21.97
C LYS A 195 -18.48 0.24 21.18
N ASP A 196 -18.63 1.49 21.55
CA ASP A 196 -19.42 2.49 20.82
C ASP A 196 -18.76 2.89 19.49
N ASP A 197 -17.41 2.77 19.37
CA ASP A 197 -16.75 2.90 18.09
C ASP A 197 -17.00 1.65 17.23
N SER A 198 -17.77 1.81 16.14
CA SER A 198 -18.21 0.70 15.28
C SER A 198 -17.06 -0.12 14.67
N SER A 199 -15.94 0.52 14.41
CA SER A 199 -14.73 -0.11 13.83
C SER A 199 -14.02 -0.97 14.88
N LEU A 200 -13.77 -0.44 16.08
CA LEU A 200 -13.14 -1.16 17.17
C LEU A 200 -14.04 -2.30 17.66
N ASN A 201 -15.34 -2.05 17.78
CA ASN A 201 -16.30 -3.09 18.17
C ASN A 201 -16.24 -4.29 17.21
N LYS A 202 -16.31 -4.02 15.91
CA LYS A 202 -16.24 -5.07 14.88
C LYS A 202 -14.93 -5.85 14.94
N MET A 203 -13.80 -5.17 15.16
CA MET A 203 -12.49 -5.78 15.13
C MET A 203 -12.18 -6.56 16.40
N LEU A 204 -12.50 -6.01 17.56
CA LEU A 204 -12.09 -6.58 18.84
C LEU A 204 -13.15 -7.54 19.43
N PHE A 205 -14.45 -7.29 19.25
CA PHE A 205 -15.49 -7.98 19.99
C PHE A 205 -16.44 -8.80 19.12
N ALA A 206 -16.77 -8.36 17.90
CA ALA A 206 -17.85 -8.97 17.11
C ALA A 206 -17.45 -10.17 16.25
N SER A 207 -16.18 -10.27 15.82
CA SER A 207 -15.72 -11.33 14.90
C SER A 207 -14.37 -11.88 15.35
N GLN A 208 -14.41 -12.89 16.23
CA GLN A 208 -13.22 -13.43 16.86
C GLN A 208 -12.79 -14.75 16.21
N ARG A 209 -11.54 -14.80 15.74
CA ARG A 209 -10.90 -16.00 15.19
C ARG A 209 -9.91 -16.63 16.19
N SER A 210 -9.24 -15.80 16.97
CA SER A 210 -8.30 -16.21 18.01
C SER A 210 -8.57 -15.40 19.28
N PRO A 211 -9.72 -15.68 19.94
CA PRO A 211 -10.13 -14.93 21.12
C PRO A 211 -9.18 -15.16 22.30
N GLU A 212 -9.00 -14.12 23.08
CA GLU A 212 -8.39 -14.17 24.41
C GLU A 212 -9.40 -13.66 25.43
N ILE A 213 -9.50 -14.34 26.57
CA ILE A 213 -10.35 -13.91 27.68
C ILE A 213 -9.49 -13.12 28.66
N LEU A 214 -9.79 -11.85 28.81
CA LEU A 214 -9.11 -10.94 29.73
C LEU A 214 -9.51 -11.25 31.19
N ASP A 215 -8.74 -10.74 32.15
CA ASP A 215 -8.98 -10.96 33.59
C ASP A 215 -10.38 -10.52 34.05
N ASN A 216 -10.98 -9.55 33.35
CA ASN A 216 -12.35 -9.10 33.61
C ASN A 216 -13.44 -9.96 32.96
N GLY A 217 -13.08 -11.07 32.32
CA GLY A 217 -13.98 -11.96 31.59
C GLY A 217 -14.37 -11.50 30.18
N THR A 218 -13.88 -10.35 29.71
CA THR A 218 -14.15 -9.87 28.34
C THR A 218 -13.34 -10.69 27.35
N SER A 219 -13.98 -11.16 26.28
CA SER A 219 -13.31 -11.82 25.14
C SER A 219 -12.95 -10.80 24.07
N ILE A 220 -11.70 -10.80 23.61
CA ILE A 220 -11.22 -9.94 22.51
C ILE A 220 -10.51 -10.77 21.44
N GLU A 221 -10.59 -10.31 20.18
CA GLU A 221 -9.75 -10.83 19.09
C GLU A 221 -8.29 -10.40 19.29
N THR A 222 -7.34 -11.30 19.04
CA THR A 222 -5.91 -11.03 19.23
C THR A 222 -5.04 -11.40 18.02
N ASN A 223 -5.62 -11.93 16.96
CA ASN A 223 -4.87 -12.31 15.75
C ASN A 223 -4.69 -11.12 14.80
N PHE A 224 -3.80 -10.22 15.17
CA PHE A 224 -3.47 -9.03 14.40
C PHE A 224 -1.99 -8.97 14.02
N SER A 225 -1.68 -8.30 12.90
CA SER A 225 -0.31 -7.95 12.57
C SER A 225 0.24 -6.90 13.56
N ALA A 226 1.56 -6.81 13.68
CA ALA A 226 2.21 -5.82 14.55
C ALA A 226 1.71 -4.38 14.30
N ASN A 227 1.66 -3.96 13.03
CA ASN A 227 1.15 -2.64 12.65
C ASN A 227 -0.31 -2.42 13.04
N MET A 228 -1.13 -3.48 12.97
CA MET A 228 -2.53 -3.39 13.38
C MET A 228 -2.67 -3.28 14.90
N VAL A 229 -1.82 -3.96 15.67
CA VAL A 229 -1.79 -3.82 17.13
C VAL A 229 -1.47 -2.38 17.53
N LEU A 230 -0.43 -1.76 16.92
CA LEU A 230 -0.10 -0.37 17.19
C LEU A 230 -1.24 0.59 16.81
N ALA A 231 -1.87 0.39 15.64
CA ALA A 231 -2.99 1.21 15.21
C ALA A 231 -4.21 1.08 16.15
N LEU A 232 -4.50 -0.13 16.65
CA LEU A 232 -5.57 -0.37 17.61
C LEU A 232 -5.28 0.33 18.94
N ILE A 233 -4.06 0.17 19.47
CA ILE A 233 -3.65 0.79 20.73
C ILE A 233 -3.68 2.32 20.61
N SER A 234 -3.14 2.90 19.53
CA SER A 234 -3.18 4.34 19.28
C SER A 234 -4.61 4.87 19.29
N LYS A 235 -5.50 4.24 18.53
CA LYS A 235 -6.91 4.66 18.45
C LYS A 235 -7.64 4.52 19.80
N ILE A 236 -7.39 3.45 20.54
CA ILE A 236 -7.99 3.26 21.88
C ILE A 236 -7.44 4.29 22.86
N ALA A 237 -6.14 4.56 22.83
CA ALA A 237 -5.50 5.57 23.67
C ALA A 237 -6.07 6.97 23.42
N GLU A 238 -6.36 7.34 22.15
CA GLU A 238 -7.05 8.58 21.80
C GLU A 238 -8.47 8.63 22.39
N ILE A 239 -9.26 7.56 22.28
CA ILE A 239 -10.62 7.48 22.85
C ILE A 239 -10.61 7.60 24.38
N CYS A 240 -9.55 7.10 25.01
CA CYS A 240 -9.37 7.11 26.47
C CYS A 240 -8.63 8.35 26.98
N ASP A 241 -8.22 9.27 26.10
CA ASP A 241 -7.50 10.50 26.40
C ASP A 241 -6.16 10.27 27.15
N ILE A 242 -5.42 9.24 26.70
CA ILE A 242 -4.11 8.85 27.25
C ILE A 242 -3.04 8.64 26.17
N VAL A 243 -3.24 9.17 24.97
CA VAL A 243 -2.35 8.88 23.82
C VAL A 243 -0.91 9.34 24.07
N ASP A 244 -0.72 10.45 24.77
CA ASP A 244 0.60 10.99 25.10
C ASP A 244 1.31 10.24 26.23
N GLU A 245 0.59 9.37 26.93
CA GLU A 245 1.07 8.59 28.08
C GLU A 245 1.47 7.16 27.68
N VAL A 246 1.40 6.82 26.39
CA VAL A 246 1.66 5.47 25.90
C VAL A 246 2.92 5.42 25.04
N SER A 247 3.89 4.68 25.51
CA SER A 247 5.14 4.40 24.77
C SER A 247 5.49 2.91 24.80
N TYR A 248 6.42 2.48 23.94
CA TYR A 248 6.86 1.10 23.90
C TYR A 248 8.33 0.99 23.46
N THR A 249 8.99 -0.11 23.80
CA THR A 249 10.33 -0.44 23.33
C THR A 249 10.32 -1.73 22.50
N ILE A 250 11.22 -1.81 21.52
CA ILE A 250 11.38 -2.96 20.62
C ILE A 250 12.83 -3.46 20.58
N LYS A 251 13.02 -4.69 20.12
CA LYS A 251 14.33 -5.28 19.84
C LYS A 251 14.36 -5.97 18.48
#